data_a23388db2d266917d3632dc351c112c5
#
_entry.id   a23388db2d266917d3632dc351c112c5
#
_cell.length_a   1.000
_cell.length_b   1.000
_cell.length_c   1.000
_cell.angle_alpha   90.00
_cell.angle_beta   90.00
_cell.angle_gamma   90.00
#
_symmetry.space_group_name_H-M   'P 1'
#
loop_
_entity.id
_entity.type
_entity.pdbx_description
1 polymer ?
#
loop_
_entity_poly.entity_id
_entity_poly.type
_entity_poly.pdbx_seq_one_letter_code
_entity_poly.pdbx_strand_id
1 'polypeptide(L)'
;MPASARERRHAVLAGLVALATAVVVSVAAPAPATAAGTWTETGSDRADPLTESQGLASVEVPANSPNRYTGIGTIPVGLSARGWNHVGDPDATYGGYYIEPYQRDSGNSKMFRVQAPGGTWSEYVHTLGPDEALNNSWAAVSPDGQWMLSGEWGTMTRLLVFPTPGANPSTSPSANLPQTGTVRLDHAVRDVQGCDFSGPTTLLCSSDDPDGSLFGLTKPLLRIDLSAAPDGTDVAGHVTALRQLPLRSSCSGNFEAEGIDYDRRSGVLRVIVVSPGFCVLTDSKTYKFSQS
;
A
#
# COMPACT_ATOMS: atom_id res chain seq x y z
N MET A 1 83.33 -43.88 31.53
CA MET A 1 82.18 -44.19 32.39
C MET A 1 81.72 -42.90 33.08
N PRO A 2 80.68 -42.27 32.67
CA PRO A 2 80.18 -41.14 33.47
C PRO A 2 78.74 -41.33 33.89
N ALA A 3 78.42 -40.68 34.99
CA ALA A 3 77.17 -40.66 35.70
C ALA A 3 76.08 -39.77 35.06
N SER A 4 74.88 -40.25 35.12
CA SER A 4 73.65 -39.61 34.64
C SER A 4 73.12 -38.55 35.65
N ALA A 5 72.84 -37.37 35.14
CA ALA A 5 72.11 -36.34 35.89
C ALA A 5 70.64 -36.44 35.57
N ARG A 6 69.83 -36.48 36.63
CA ARG A 6 68.36 -36.59 36.59
C ARG A 6 67.76 -35.18 36.79
N GLU A 7 67.22 -34.60 35.73
CA GLU A 7 66.43 -33.34 35.81
C GLU A 7 65.04 -33.62 36.26
N ARG A 8 64.59 -32.94 37.32
CA ARG A 8 63.17 -32.89 37.78
C ARG A 8 62.48 -31.73 37.09
N ARG A 9 61.53 -32.06 36.27
CA ARG A 9 60.60 -31.06 35.72
C ARG A 9 59.42 -30.84 36.66
N HIS A 10 59.28 -29.61 37.17
CA HIS A 10 58.10 -29.17 37.90
C HIS A 10 56.97 -28.83 36.86
N ALA A 11 55.90 -29.53 36.92
CA ALA A 11 54.67 -29.19 36.16
C ALA A 11 53.89 -28.10 36.91
N VAL A 12 53.73 -26.94 36.28
CA VAL A 12 52.86 -25.87 36.73
C VAL A 12 51.51 -26.11 36.09
N LEU A 13 50.47 -26.46 36.90
CA LEU A 13 49.09 -26.49 36.46
C LEU A 13 48.56 -25.05 36.42
N ALA A 14 48.34 -24.51 35.20
CA ALA A 14 47.57 -23.29 35.02
C ALA A 14 46.09 -23.64 34.90
N GLY A 15 45.31 -23.30 35.91
CA GLY A 15 43.86 -23.42 35.91
C GLY A 15 43.24 -22.32 35.06
N LEU A 16 42.61 -22.67 33.93
CA LEU A 16 41.76 -21.79 33.14
C LEU A 16 40.38 -21.73 33.82
N VAL A 17 40.04 -20.59 34.43
CA VAL A 17 38.67 -20.26 34.83
C VAL A 17 37.94 -19.69 33.64
N ALA A 18 37.05 -20.45 33.02
CA ALA A 18 36.15 -19.98 31.97
C ALA A 18 35.02 -19.21 32.60
N LEU A 19 34.98 -17.88 32.46
CA LEU A 19 33.82 -17.06 32.76
C LEU A 19 32.79 -17.24 31.63
N ALA A 20 31.72 -17.95 31.92
CA ALA A 20 30.52 -17.99 31.03
C ALA A 20 29.70 -16.74 31.27
N THR A 21 29.79 -15.76 30.37
CA THR A 21 28.83 -14.62 30.32
C THR A 21 27.54 -15.08 29.69
N ALA A 22 26.47 -15.25 30.49
CA ALA A 22 25.14 -15.49 30.00
C ALA A 22 24.60 -14.18 29.40
N VAL A 23 24.44 -14.14 28.08
CA VAL A 23 23.73 -13.06 27.38
C VAL A 23 22.23 -13.30 27.59
N VAL A 24 21.62 -12.51 28.46
CA VAL A 24 20.16 -12.48 28.61
C VAL A 24 19.59 -11.69 27.42
N VAL A 25 19.10 -12.39 26.41
CA VAL A 25 18.31 -11.78 25.33
C VAL A 25 16.92 -11.49 25.93
N SER A 26 16.68 -10.24 26.28
CA SER A 26 15.33 -9.77 26.64
C SER A 26 14.48 -9.75 25.36
N VAL A 27 13.65 -10.77 25.16
CA VAL A 27 12.57 -10.72 24.17
C VAL A 27 11.54 -9.71 24.70
N ALA A 28 11.51 -8.52 24.12
CA ALA A 28 10.46 -7.55 24.39
C ALA A 28 9.12 -8.19 23.95
N ALA A 29 8.19 -8.34 24.90
CA ALA A 29 6.83 -8.73 24.55
C ALA A 29 6.25 -7.69 23.59
N PRO A 30 5.54 -8.10 22.51
CA PRO A 30 4.87 -7.15 21.64
C PRO A 30 3.90 -6.30 22.47
N ALA A 31 3.94 -4.99 22.25
CA ALA A 31 2.98 -4.08 22.90
C ALA A 31 1.56 -4.54 22.52
N PRO A 32 0.59 -4.49 23.45
CA PRO A 32 -0.77 -4.86 23.14
C PRO A 32 -1.25 -3.99 21.97
N ALA A 33 -1.76 -4.64 20.93
CA ALA A 33 -2.38 -3.94 19.80
C ALA A 33 -3.49 -3.05 20.37
N THR A 34 -3.36 -1.74 20.21
CA THR A 34 -4.46 -0.81 20.52
C THR A 34 -5.67 -1.26 19.72
N ALA A 35 -6.81 -1.45 20.37
CA ALA A 35 -8.04 -1.83 19.70
C ALA A 35 -8.23 -0.91 18.49
N ALA A 36 -8.33 -1.51 17.30
CA ALA A 36 -8.55 -0.75 16.07
C ALA A 36 -9.85 0.04 16.25
N GLY A 37 -9.79 1.38 16.21
CA GLY A 37 -10.97 2.22 16.30
C GLY A 37 -12.01 1.77 15.27
N THR A 38 -13.27 1.89 15.61
CA THR A 38 -14.37 1.48 14.73
C THR A 38 -14.54 2.50 13.61
N TRP A 39 -14.42 2.07 12.36
CA TRP A 39 -14.75 2.90 11.20
C TRP A 39 -16.25 2.91 10.97
N THR A 40 -16.89 4.04 11.22
CA THR A 40 -18.33 4.22 11.10
C THR A 40 -18.68 5.01 9.84
N GLU A 41 -19.63 4.52 9.05
CA GLU A 41 -20.17 5.25 7.90
C GLU A 41 -20.84 6.54 8.36
N THR A 42 -20.40 7.66 7.81
CA THR A 42 -20.92 9.01 8.15
C THR A 42 -21.73 9.63 7.01
N GLY A 43 -21.72 9.03 5.82
CA GLY A 43 -22.47 9.49 4.67
C GLY A 43 -21.95 8.91 3.37
N SER A 44 -22.52 9.37 2.27
CA SER A 44 -22.04 9.05 0.92
C SER A 44 -22.41 10.14 -0.06
N ASP A 45 -21.57 10.30 -1.10
CA ASP A 45 -21.88 11.08 -2.28
C ASP A 45 -22.14 10.15 -3.46
N ARG A 46 -22.71 10.66 -4.55
CA ARG A 46 -22.79 9.92 -5.80
C ARG A 46 -21.40 9.95 -6.45
N ALA A 47 -20.86 8.80 -6.78
CA ALA A 47 -19.64 8.71 -7.59
C ALA A 47 -19.97 9.03 -9.06
N ASP A 48 -19.17 9.90 -9.68
CA ASP A 48 -19.31 10.18 -11.10
C ASP A 48 -18.66 9.05 -11.92
N PRO A 49 -19.39 8.39 -12.83
CA PRO A 49 -18.86 7.21 -13.55
C PRO A 49 -17.71 7.52 -14.51
N LEU A 50 -17.47 8.78 -14.86
CA LEU A 50 -16.40 9.18 -15.76
C LEU A 50 -15.15 9.66 -15.02
N THR A 51 -15.32 10.19 -13.81
CA THR A 51 -14.24 10.84 -13.06
C THR A 51 -13.96 10.21 -11.70
N GLU A 52 -14.82 9.30 -11.21
CA GLU A 52 -14.70 8.68 -9.89
C GLU A 52 -15.07 7.19 -9.92
N SER A 53 -14.77 6.48 -11.00
CA SER A 53 -15.12 5.05 -11.11
C SER A 53 -13.94 4.11 -10.87
N GLN A 54 -12.73 4.63 -10.70
CA GLN A 54 -11.53 3.81 -10.49
C GLN A 54 -10.76 4.23 -9.23
N GLY A 55 -10.67 5.51 -8.95
CA GLY A 55 -9.88 5.95 -7.81
C GLY A 55 -10.13 7.36 -7.35
N LEU A 56 -9.58 7.67 -6.19
CA LEU A 56 -9.75 8.93 -5.45
C LEU A 56 -8.40 9.39 -4.89
N ALA A 57 -8.21 10.71 -4.75
CA ALA A 57 -7.09 11.26 -4.02
C ALA A 57 -7.41 12.60 -3.40
N SER A 58 -6.89 12.85 -2.21
CA SER A 58 -6.83 14.16 -1.57
C SER A 58 -5.46 14.78 -1.79
N VAL A 59 -5.36 15.67 -2.79
CA VAL A 59 -4.12 16.40 -3.06
C VAL A 59 -3.98 17.54 -2.05
N GLU A 60 -2.98 17.44 -1.21
CA GLU A 60 -2.72 18.47 -0.22
C GLU A 60 -2.22 19.76 -0.87
N VAL A 61 -2.84 20.86 -0.50
CA VAL A 61 -2.53 22.22 -0.94
C VAL A 61 -2.05 23.05 0.26
N PRO A 62 -1.48 24.26 0.06
CA PRO A 62 -0.97 25.08 1.17
C PRO A 62 -1.95 25.18 2.33
N ALA A 63 -1.44 25.32 3.55
CA ALA A 63 -2.16 25.19 4.83
C ALA A 63 -3.48 26.01 4.96
N ASN A 64 -3.62 27.08 4.20
CA ASN A 64 -4.80 27.97 4.23
C ASN A 64 -5.87 27.62 3.18
N SER A 65 -5.70 26.54 2.45
CA SER A 65 -6.66 26.06 1.44
C SER A 65 -7.14 24.66 1.81
N PRO A 66 -8.41 24.30 1.51
CA PRO A 66 -8.85 22.91 1.65
C PRO A 66 -8.06 22.00 0.71
N ASN A 67 -7.91 20.73 1.05
CA ASN A 67 -7.36 19.75 0.12
C ASN A 67 -8.15 19.74 -1.18
N ARG A 68 -7.45 19.55 -2.29
CA ARG A 68 -8.09 19.32 -3.57
C ARG A 68 -8.46 17.85 -3.66
N TYR A 69 -9.72 17.54 -3.47
CA TYR A 69 -10.26 16.24 -3.76
C TYR A 69 -10.37 16.02 -5.27
N THR A 70 -9.94 14.88 -5.76
CA THR A 70 -10.00 14.49 -7.16
C THR A 70 -10.26 13.01 -7.30
N GLY A 71 -10.93 12.62 -8.37
CA GLY A 71 -11.13 11.23 -8.75
C GLY A 71 -10.57 10.95 -10.13
N ILE A 72 -10.51 9.68 -10.48
CA ILE A 72 -10.15 9.19 -11.81
C ILE A 72 -11.12 8.08 -12.24
N GLY A 73 -11.52 8.09 -13.52
CA GLY A 73 -12.42 7.09 -14.10
C GLY A 73 -12.20 6.89 -15.58
N THR A 74 -11.44 7.77 -16.23
CA THR A 74 -11.18 7.69 -17.66
C THR A 74 -9.69 7.84 -17.96
N ILE A 75 -9.26 7.16 -19.01
CA ILE A 75 -7.88 7.18 -19.48
C ILE A 75 -7.73 8.24 -20.58
N PRO A 76 -6.77 9.17 -20.50
CA PRO A 76 -6.48 10.10 -21.59
C PRO A 76 -6.20 9.36 -22.90
N VAL A 77 -6.79 9.82 -24.01
CA VAL A 77 -6.70 9.18 -25.33
C VAL A 77 -5.25 8.90 -25.75
N GLY A 78 -4.33 9.83 -25.47
CA GLY A 78 -2.91 9.64 -25.78
C GLY A 78 -2.22 8.53 -24.99
N LEU A 79 -2.72 8.17 -23.79
CA LEU A 79 -2.23 7.02 -23.02
C LEU A 79 -2.85 5.73 -23.53
N SER A 80 -4.15 5.72 -23.75
CA SER A 80 -4.86 4.57 -24.32
C SER A 80 -4.30 4.16 -25.68
N ALA A 81 -3.99 5.12 -26.55
CA ALA A 81 -3.36 4.86 -27.85
C ALA A 81 -1.96 4.22 -27.75
N ARG A 82 -1.28 4.34 -26.60
CA ARG A 82 0.00 3.69 -26.30
C ARG A 82 -0.16 2.35 -25.58
N GLY A 83 -1.40 1.89 -25.41
CA GLY A 83 -1.72 0.61 -24.80
C GLY A 83 -1.85 0.64 -23.27
N TRP A 84 -1.85 1.82 -22.64
CA TRP A 84 -2.23 1.96 -21.23
C TRP A 84 -3.75 1.97 -21.15
N ASN A 85 -4.34 0.81 -20.93
CA ASN A 85 -5.77 0.55 -21.10
C ASN A 85 -6.51 0.31 -19.77
N HIS A 86 -5.81 0.37 -18.66
CA HIS A 86 -6.40 0.33 -17.33
C HIS A 86 -5.78 1.42 -16.45
N VAL A 87 -6.58 2.08 -15.63
CA VAL A 87 -6.16 3.06 -14.63
C VAL A 87 -6.62 2.59 -13.26
N GLY A 88 -5.75 2.66 -12.27
CA GLY A 88 -6.07 2.29 -10.91
C GLY A 88 -6.20 3.50 -9.97
N ASP A 89 -6.17 3.24 -8.67
CA ASP A 89 -6.36 4.22 -7.62
C ASP A 89 -5.16 5.16 -7.49
N PRO A 90 -5.33 6.48 -7.66
CA PRO A 90 -4.28 7.46 -7.53
C PRO A 90 -4.01 7.82 -6.07
N ASP A 91 -2.88 8.47 -5.82
CA ASP A 91 -2.59 9.11 -4.53
C ASP A 91 -1.72 10.36 -4.72
N ALA A 92 -1.48 11.09 -3.65
CA ALA A 92 -0.68 12.31 -3.67
C ALA A 92 0.25 12.42 -2.47
N THR A 93 1.45 12.99 -2.71
CA THR A 93 2.36 13.34 -1.63
C THR A 93 1.88 14.57 -0.88
N TYR A 94 2.34 14.72 0.38
CA TYR A 94 2.19 15.96 1.15
C TYR A 94 2.79 17.19 0.45
N GLY A 95 3.75 17.00 -0.45
CA GLY A 95 4.35 18.05 -1.27
C GLY A 95 3.56 18.40 -2.53
N GLY A 96 2.38 17.81 -2.75
CA GLY A 96 1.51 18.11 -3.88
C GLY A 96 1.87 17.41 -5.20
N TYR A 97 2.70 16.39 -5.19
CA TYR A 97 2.84 15.48 -6.33
C TYR A 97 1.62 14.58 -6.38
N TYR A 98 0.92 14.56 -7.52
CA TYR A 98 -0.23 13.71 -7.77
C TYR A 98 0.17 12.58 -8.70
N ILE A 99 -0.16 11.33 -8.34
CA ILE A 99 0.31 10.11 -9.00
C ILE A 99 -0.88 9.34 -9.53
N GLU A 100 -0.97 9.19 -10.84
CA GLU A 100 -1.96 8.36 -11.55
C GLU A 100 -1.31 7.04 -11.94
N PRO A 101 -1.78 5.89 -11.43
CA PRO A 101 -1.26 4.59 -11.83
C PRO A 101 -1.98 4.05 -13.06
N TYR A 102 -1.22 3.48 -13.98
CA TYR A 102 -1.72 2.85 -15.20
C TYR A 102 -1.10 1.48 -15.41
N GLN A 103 -1.84 0.57 -16.01
CA GLN A 103 -1.34 -0.73 -16.41
C GLN A 103 -1.77 -1.09 -17.84
N ARG A 104 -1.16 -2.13 -18.37
CA ARG A 104 -1.57 -2.82 -19.58
C ARG A 104 -2.14 -4.16 -19.19
N ASP A 105 -3.36 -4.48 -19.55
CA ASP A 105 -4.04 -5.72 -19.13
C ASP A 105 -3.29 -7.00 -19.53
N SER A 106 -2.55 -6.95 -20.61
CA SER A 106 -1.73 -8.07 -21.09
C SER A 106 -0.23 -7.76 -21.13
N GLY A 107 0.19 -6.67 -20.50
CA GLY A 107 1.57 -6.21 -20.54
C GLY A 107 2.38 -6.66 -19.33
N ASN A 108 3.70 -6.48 -19.44
CA ASN A 108 4.67 -6.75 -18.38
C ASN A 108 5.16 -5.48 -17.69
N SER A 109 4.34 -4.42 -17.66
CA SER A 109 4.72 -3.15 -17.06
C SER A 109 3.53 -2.39 -16.52
N LYS A 110 3.77 -1.62 -15.47
CA LYS A 110 2.87 -0.59 -14.94
C LYS A 110 3.56 0.76 -15.03
N MET A 111 2.79 1.83 -15.05
CA MET A 111 3.29 3.19 -15.16
C MET A 111 2.65 4.05 -14.08
N PHE A 112 3.44 4.88 -13.47
CA PHE A 112 2.99 5.94 -12.59
C PHE A 112 3.21 7.27 -13.30
N ARG A 113 2.12 7.92 -13.69
CA ARG A 113 2.12 9.25 -14.30
C ARG A 113 1.99 10.28 -13.20
N VAL A 114 2.95 11.17 -13.12
CA VAL A 114 3.10 12.09 -11.99
C VAL A 114 2.93 13.53 -12.44
N GLN A 115 2.03 14.25 -11.79
CA GLN A 115 1.93 15.70 -11.90
C GLN A 115 2.71 16.35 -10.74
N ALA A 116 3.77 17.07 -11.08
CA ALA A 116 4.49 17.89 -10.09
C ALA A 116 3.63 19.06 -9.61
N PRO A 117 3.93 19.67 -8.44
CA PRO A 117 3.21 20.86 -7.91
C PRO A 117 3.11 22.03 -8.89
N GLY A 118 4.06 22.15 -9.81
CA GLY A 118 4.05 23.14 -10.90
C GLY A 118 3.20 22.77 -12.11
N GLY A 119 2.48 21.64 -12.08
CA GLY A 119 1.60 21.19 -13.15
C GLY A 119 2.27 20.38 -14.27
N THR A 120 3.59 20.20 -14.23
CA THR A 120 4.34 19.40 -15.22
C THR A 120 4.08 17.92 -15.00
N TRP A 121 3.80 17.19 -16.10
CA TRP A 121 3.62 15.75 -16.09
C TRP A 121 4.89 15.00 -16.49
N SER A 122 5.17 13.90 -15.79
CA SER A 122 6.23 12.94 -16.09
C SER A 122 5.70 11.52 -15.98
N GLU A 123 6.33 10.55 -16.65
CA GLU A 123 5.93 9.15 -16.66
C GLU A 123 7.07 8.29 -16.14
N TYR A 124 6.76 7.41 -15.19
CA TYR A 124 7.71 6.49 -14.56
C TYR A 124 7.21 5.07 -14.78
N VAL A 125 7.96 4.27 -15.52
CA VAL A 125 7.57 2.91 -15.89
C VAL A 125 8.30 1.91 -14.99
N HIS A 126 7.55 0.97 -14.44
CA HIS A 126 8.07 -0.23 -13.80
C HIS A 126 7.84 -1.43 -14.71
N THR A 127 8.90 -2.15 -15.06
CA THR A 127 8.81 -3.46 -15.70
C THR A 127 8.64 -4.52 -14.61
N LEU A 128 7.61 -5.36 -14.75
CA LEU A 128 7.30 -6.40 -13.75
C LEU A 128 8.49 -7.32 -13.54
N GLY A 129 8.78 -7.63 -12.28
CA GLY A 129 9.78 -8.61 -11.90
C GLY A 129 9.37 -10.04 -12.31
N PRO A 130 10.31 -10.99 -12.36
CA PRO A 130 10.04 -12.36 -12.80
C PRO A 130 9.10 -13.13 -11.87
N ASP A 131 8.98 -12.71 -10.64
CA ASP A 131 8.13 -13.24 -9.58
C ASP A 131 6.95 -12.33 -9.23
N GLU A 132 6.78 -11.22 -9.94
CA GLU A 132 5.61 -10.36 -9.87
C GLU A 132 4.48 -10.98 -10.70
N ALA A 133 3.52 -11.58 -9.98
CA ALA A 133 2.59 -12.55 -10.58
C ALA A 133 1.60 -11.91 -11.55
N LEU A 134 1.03 -10.78 -11.18
CA LEU A 134 -0.02 -10.13 -11.95
C LEU A 134 0.15 -8.61 -11.90
N ASN A 135 -0.21 -7.98 -13.01
CA ASN A 135 -0.14 -6.54 -13.12
C ASN A 135 -1.36 -5.90 -12.45
N ASN A 136 -1.14 -5.20 -11.35
CA ASN A 136 -2.13 -4.33 -10.73
C ASN A 136 -1.47 -3.00 -10.37
N SER A 137 -2.12 -1.91 -10.65
CA SER A 137 -1.56 -0.58 -10.52
C SER A 137 -2.49 0.29 -9.69
N TRP A 138 -2.10 0.55 -8.46
CA TRP A 138 -2.63 1.56 -7.56
C TRP A 138 -1.44 2.20 -6.83
N ALA A 139 -1.64 3.35 -6.24
CA ALA A 139 -0.62 4.08 -5.51
C ALA A 139 -1.08 4.36 -4.08
N ALA A 140 -0.19 4.14 -3.11
CA ALA A 140 -0.37 4.58 -1.72
C ALA A 140 0.93 5.21 -1.26
N VAL A 141 0.94 6.52 -1.08
CA VAL A 141 2.16 7.28 -0.75
C VAL A 141 2.34 7.39 0.75
N SER A 142 3.52 7.02 1.23
CA SER A 142 3.87 7.15 2.65
C SER A 142 3.76 8.59 3.14
N PRO A 143 3.43 8.82 4.43
CA PRO A 143 3.25 10.17 4.96
C PRO A 143 4.45 11.11 4.83
N ASP A 144 5.67 10.57 4.71
CA ASP A 144 6.88 11.34 4.44
C ASP A 144 7.08 11.68 2.95
N GLY A 145 6.23 11.11 2.08
CA GLY A 145 6.25 11.31 0.64
C GLY A 145 7.41 10.62 -0.09
N GLN A 146 8.24 9.84 0.60
CA GLN A 146 9.44 9.26 0.01
C GLN A 146 9.20 7.87 -0.60
N TRP A 147 8.21 7.14 -0.09
CA TRP A 147 7.93 5.77 -0.50
C TRP A 147 6.48 5.63 -0.96
N MET A 148 6.28 4.75 -1.90
CA MET A 148 4.98 4.42 -2.47
C MET A 148 4.80 2.91 -2.44
N LEU A 149 3.60 2.47 -2.05
CA LEU A 149 3.18 1.09 -2.17
C LEU A 149 2.30 0.90 -3.40
N SER A 150 2.32 -0.30 -3.94
CA SER A 150 1.43 -0.79 -4.99
C SER A 150 1.24 -2.29 -4.84
N GLY A 151 0.42 -2.93 -5.67
CA GLY A 151 0.10 -4.34 -5.50
C GLY A 151 0.18 -5.18 -6.77
N GLU A 152 -0.21 -6.43 -6.59
CA GLU A 152 -0.43 -7.43 -7.62
C GLU A 152 -1.94 -7.72 -7.68
N TRP A 153 -2.43 -8.26 -8.80
CA TRP A 153 -3.85 -8.64 -8.93
C TRP A 153 -4.09 -10.06 -8.42
N GLY A 154 -5.32 -10.33 -7.99
CA GLY A 154 -5.72 -11.63 -7.47
C GLY A 154 -5.34 -11.81 -6.00
N THR A 155 -5.16 -13.06 -5.60
CA THR A 155 -4.74 -13.38 -4.22
C THR A 155 -3.25 -13.16 -4.06
N MET A 156 -2.87 -12.28 -3.13
CA MET A 156 -1.48 -11.93 -2.85
C MET A 156 -1.15 -11.95 -1.36
N THR A 157 0.13 -12.14 -1.05
CA THR A 157 0.68 -12.17 0.30
C THR A 157 1.73 -11.08 0.51
N ARG A 158 1.80 -10.12 -0.40
CA ARG A 158 2.74 -9.01 -0.35
C ARG A 158 2.19 -7.74 -0.99
N LEU A 159 2.70 -6.57 -0.56
CA LEU A 159 2.62 -5.32 -1.30
C LEU A 159 4.04 -4.96 -1.76
N LEU A 160 4.12 -4.21 -2.85
CA LEU A 160 5.39 -3.82 -3.49
C LEU A 160 5.78 -2.40 -3.03
N VAL A 161 7.04 -2.21 -2.66
CA VAL A 161 7.56 -0.91 -2.20
C VAL A 161 8.42 -0.28 -3.30
N PHE A 162 8.10 0.97 -3.65
CA PHE A 162 8.81 1.76 -4.64
C PHE A 162 9.28 3.09 -4.03
N PRO A 163 10.38 3.67 -4.49
CA PRO A 163 10.63 5.09 -4.23
C PRO A 163 9.55 5.90 -4.94
N THR A 164 8.99 6.91 -4.25
CA THR A 164 7.88 7.71 -4.79
C THR A 164 8.31 8.45 -6.08
N PRO A 165 7.69 8.16 -7.21
CA PRO A 165 8.04 8.77 -8.49
C PRO A 165 7.98 10.30 -8.42
N GLY A 166 9.04 10.95 -8.86
CA GLY A 166 9.15 12.41 -8.91
C GLY A 166 9.43 13.10 -7.56
N ALA A 167 9.00 12.53 -6.44
CA ALA A 167 9.24 13.09 -5.11
C ALA A 167 10.53 12.52 -4.47
N ASN A 168 10.80 11.24 -4.66
CA ASN A 168 12.06 10.64 -4.21
C ASN A 168 13.19 10.96 -5.21
N PRO A 169 14.32 11.52 -4.76
CA PRO A 169 15.40 11.94 -5.65
C PRO A 169 16.12 10.80 -6.38
N SER A 170 15.92 9.56 -5.97
CA SER A 170 16.46 8.38 -6.66
C SER A 170 15.71 8.01 -7.93
N THR A 171 14.55 8.63 -8.21
CA THR A 171 13.69 8.31 -9.35
C THR A 171 14.01 9.17 -10.58
N SER A 172 13.88 8.57 -11.78
CA SER A 172 14.04 9.25 -13.06
C SER A 172 13.02 8.74 -14.08
N PRO A 173 12.33 9.62 -14.82
CA PRO A 173 11.41 9.22 -15.88
C PRO A 173 12.05 8.41 -17.01
N SER A 174 13.37 8.53 -17.19
CA SER A 174 14.12 7.83 -18.24
C SER A 174 14.64 6.45 -17.84
N ALA A 175 14.47 6.07 -16.56
CA ALA A 175 14.92 4.79 -16.03
C ALA A 175 13.72 3.93 -15.59
N ASN A 176 13.92 2.61 -15.55
CA ASN A 176 12.94 1.72 -14.93
C ASN A 176 12.78 2.07 -13.44
N LEU A 177 11.54 2.26 -12.98
CA LEU A 177 11.26 2.47 -11.57
C LEU A 177 11.51 1.17 -10.80
N PRO A 178 12.50 1.10 -9.91
CA PRO A 178 12.82 -0.14 -9.23
C PRO A 178 11.83 -0.44 -8.10
N GLN A 179 11.40 -1.69 -7.96
CA GLN A 179 10.90 -2.18 -6.68
C GLN A 179 12.10 -2.34 -5.75
N THR A 180 12.03 -1.75 -4.56
CA THR A 180 13.16 -1.72 -3.61
C THR A 180 12.92 -2.59 -2.38
N GLY A 181 11.66 -2.84 -2.04
CA GLY A 181 11.27 -3.63 -0.88
C GLY A 181 9.90 -4.27 -1.07
N THR A 182 9.47 -4.96 -0.01
CA THR A 182 8.21 -5.70 0.03
C THR A 182 7.57 -5.57 1.41
N VAL A 183 6.27 -5.34 1.46
CA VAL A 183 5.48 -5.57 2.68
C VAL A 183 5.02 -7.02 2.67
N ARG A 184 5.55 -7.86 3.54
CA ARG A 184 5.15 -9.27 3.70
C ARG A 184 3.93 -9.36 4.59
N LEU A 185 2.80 -9.78 4.03
CA LEU A 185 1.53 -9.89 4.75
C LEU A 185 1.46 -11.21 5.51
N ASP A 186 0.98 -11.18 6.74
CA ASP A 186 0.73 -12.37 7.57
C ASP A 186 -0.55 -13.11 7.18
N HIS A 187 -1.45 -12.45 6.43
CA HIS A 187 -2.67 -13.02 5.87
C HIS A 187 -2.81 -12.58 4.41
N ALA A 188 -3.22 -13.51 3.55
CA ALA A 188 -3.47 -13.19 2.14
C ALA A 188 -4.61 -12.18 1.99
N VAL A 189 -4.49 -11.31 0.99
CA VAL A 189 -5.54 -10.39 0.55
C VAL A 189 -5.87 -10.69 -0.91
N ARG A 190 -7.03 -10.23 -1.40
CA ARG A 190 -7.45 -10.48 -2.79
C ARG A 190 -7.99 -9.22 -3.42
N ASP A 191 -7.65 -9.03 -4.70
CA ASP A 191 -8.21 -7.99 -5.57
C ASP A 191 -8.25 -6.64 -4.88
N VAL A 192 -7.11 -6.21 -4.30
CA VAL A 192 -6.98 -4.91 -3.66
C VAL A 192 -6.99 -3.84 -4.74
N GLN A 193 -7.97 -2.94 -4.69
CA GLN A 193 -8.18 -1.90 -5.69
C GLN A 193 -7.46 -0.59 -5.36
N GLY A 194 -7.19 -0.35 -4.07
CA GLY A 194 -6.44 0.80 -3.61
C GLY A 194 -6.11 0.70 -2.13
N CYS A 195 -5.11 1.46 -1.73
CA CYS A 195 -4.76 1.65 -0.32
C CYS A 195 -4.38 3.10 -0.09
N ASP A 196 -4.57 3.58 1.14
CA ASP A 196 -4.05 4.86 1.58
C ASP A 196 -3.55 4.80 3.02
N PHE A 197 -2.56 5.63 3.33
CA PHE A 197 -1.98 5.69 4.66
C PHE A 197 -2.82 6.56 5.60
N SER A 198 -3.35 5.97 6.67
CA SER A 198 -3.97 6.71 7.77
C SER A 198 -2.97 7.09 8.86
N GLY A 199 -1.75 6.60 8.80
CA GLY A 199 -0.64 6.90 9.70
C GLY A 199 0.69 6.37 9.15
N PRO A 200 1.82 6.63 9.79
CA PRO A 200 3.14 6.24 9.26
C PRO A 200 3.31 4.73 9.03
N THR A 201 2.57 3.92 9.77
CA THR A 201 2.64 2.46 9.73
C THR A 201 1.28 1.81 9.56
N THR A 202 0.23 2.55 9.17
CA THR A 202 -1.11 2.01 9.03
C THR A 202 -1.69 2.37 7.68
N LEU A 203 -2.03 1.35 6.89
CA LEU A 203 -2.79 1.48 5.65
C LEU A 203 -4.24 1.06 5.86
N LEU A 204 -5.12 1.68 5.09
CA LEU A 204 -6.49 1.25 4.85
C LEU A 204 -6.59 0.87 3.38
N CYS A 205 -7.17 -0.28 3.08
CA CYS A 205 -7.27 -0.78 1.72
C CYS A 205 -8.70 -1.20 1.39
N SER A 206 -9.16 -0.90 0.18
CA SER A 206 -10.36 -1.46 -0.42
C SER A 206 -10.00 -2.76 -1.14
N SER A 207 -10.81 -3.79 -0.93
CA SER A 207 -10.62 -5.09 -1.60
C SER A 207 -11.89 -5.44 -2.36
N ASP A 208 -11.72 -5.84 -3.61
CA ASP A 208 -12.81 -6.32 -4.45
C ASP A 208 -13.03 -7.84 -4.32
N ASP A 209 -12.64 -8.45 -3.17
CA ASP A 209 -12.85 -9.88 -2.91
C ASP A 209 -14.34 -10.27 -3.12
N PRO A 210 -14.64 -11.10 -4.15
CA PRO A 210 -16.03 -11.34 -4.55
C PRO A 210 -16.77 -12.33 -3.65
N ASP A 211 -16.07 -13.23 -2.98
CA ASP A 211 -16.66 -14.40 -2.31
C ASP A 211 -16.46 -14.41 -0.78
N GLY A 212 -15.61 -13.53 -0.26
CA GLY A 212 -15.34 -13.45 1.17
C GLY A 212 -14.60 -14.65 1.74
N SER A 213 -13.97 -15.47 0.91
CA SER A 213 -13.31 -16.71 1.34
C SER A 213 -12.14 -16.47 2.29
N LEU A 214 -11.50 -15.30 2.22
CA LEU A 214 -10.35 -14.97 3.06
C LEU A 214 -10.74 -14.46 4.46
N PHE A 215 -11.83 -13.67 4.57
CA PHE A 215 -12.19 -12.98 5.81
C PHE A 215 -13.64 -13.22 6.25
N GLY A 216 -14.42 -14.00 5.53
CA GLY A 216 -15.87 -14.15 5.76
C GLY A 216 -16.67 -12.90 5.38
N LEU A 217 -16.06 -11.94 4.69
CA LEU A 217 -16.64 -10.67 4.25
C LEU A 217 -16.37 -10.49 2.76
N THR A 218 -17.41 -10.21 1.97
CA THR A 218 -17.24 -9.77 0.58
C THR A 218 -16.92 -8.28 0.56
N LYS A 219 -16.06 -7.84 -0.37
CA LYS A 219 -15.65 -6.44 -0.51
C LYS A 219 -15.24 -5.81 0.83
N PRO A 220 -14.24 -6.38 1.53
CA PRO A 220 -13.84 -5.87 2.83
C PRO A 220 -13.06 -4.56 2.75
N LEU A 221 -13.29 -3.68 3.72
CA LEU A 221 -12.34 -2.66 4.12
C LEU A 221 -11.28 -3.34 4.99
N LEU A 222 -10.03 -3.27 4.57
CA LEU A 222 -8.88 -3.86 5.26
C LEU A 222 -8.06 -2.79 5.96
N ARG A 223 -7.44 -3.17 7.06
CA ARG A 223 -6.35 -2.43 7.71
C ARG A 223 -5.09 -3.29 7.65
N ILE A 224 -3.97 -2.67 7.31
CA ILE A 224 -2.66 -3.30 7.32
C ILE A 224 -1.74 -2.50 8.22
N ASP A 225 -1.33 -3.09 9.34
CA ASP A 225 -0.40 -2.49 10.29
C ASP A 225 1.02 -2.96 9.95
N LEU A 226 1.87 -2.02 9.57
CA LEU A 226 3.26 -2.27 9.21
C LEU A 226 4.14 -2.34 10.45
N SER A 227 5.13 -3.22 10.46
CA SER A 227 6.12 -3.33 11.55
C SER A 227 7.02 -2.11 11.68
N ALA A 228 7.18 -1.34 10.60
CA ALA A 228 7.90 -0.06 10.53
C ALA A 228 7.35 0.77 9.37
N ALA A 229 7.58 2.09 9.37
CA ALA A 229 7.31 2.92 8.22
C ALA A 229 8.16 2.46 7.01
N PRO A 230 7.63 2.52 5.78
CA PRO A 230 8.40 2.17 4.58
C PRO A 230 9.66 3.04 4.47
N ASP A 231 10.79 2.39 4.20
CA ASP A 231 12.09 3.02 4.01
C ASP A 231 12.84 2.47 2.79
N GLY A 232 12.13 1.73 1.94
CA GLY A 232 12.68 1.05 0.77
C GLY A 232 13.18 -0.35 1.04
N THR A 233 13.06 -0.85 2.26
CA THR A 233 13.41 -2.22 2.64
C THR A 233 12.16 -3.08 2.90
N ASP A 234 12.36 -4.38 3.13
CA ASP A 234 11.28 -5.30 3.49
C ASP A 234 10.75 -5.00 4.88
N VAL A 235 9.41 -4.95 5.00
CA VAL A 235 8.71 -4.83 6.28
C VAL A 235 7.62 -5.90 6.39
N ALA A 236 7.19 -6.22 7.62
CA ALA A 236 6.03 -7.08 7.84
C ALA A 236 4.74 -6.26 7.92
N GLY A 237 3.63 -6.85 7.47
CA GLY A 237 2.29 -6.27 7.56
C GLY A 237 1.31 -7.24 8.21
N HIS A 238 0.60 -6.77 9.23
CA HIS A 238 -0.50 -7.48 9.88
C HIS A 238 -1.84 -7.04 9.30
N VAL A 239 -2.61 -7.97 8.73
CA VAL A 239 -3.86 -7.70 8.03
C VAL A 239 -5.06 -7.93 8.95
N THR A 240 -5.96 -6.96 9.01
CA THR A 240 -7.25 -7.04 9.71
C THR A 240 -8.38 -6.63 8.79
N ALA A 241 -9.40 -7.47 8.64
CA ALA A 241 -10.64 -7.06 7.99
C ALA A 241 -11.51 -6.27 8.98
N LEU A 242 -11.79 -5.02 8.66
CA LEU A 242 -12.51 -4.11 9.55
C LEU A 242 -14.03 -4.27 9.43
N ARG A 243 -14.50 -4.32 8.19
CA ARG A 243 -15.93 -4.44 7.86
C ARG A 243 -16.14 -4.73 6.39
N GLN A 244 -17.32 -5.17 6.04
CA GLN A 244 -17.80 -5.17 4.65
C GLN A 244 -18.16 -3.74 4.24
N LEU A 245 -17.76 -3.35 3.02
CA LEU A 245 -18.20 -2.08 2.42
C LEU A 245 -19.69 -2.11 2.15
N PRO A 246 -20.40 -0.95 2.14
CA PRO A 246 -21.82 -0.91 1.86
C PRO A 246 -22.13 -1.28 0.40
N LEU A 247 -22.89 -2.35 0.18
CA LEU A 247 -23.30 -2.83 -1.13
C LEU A 247 -24.80 -2.51 -1.34
N ARG A 248 -25.09 -1.28 -1.78
CA ARG A 248 -26.48 -0.78 -1.87
C ARG A 248 -26.77 -0.25 -3.26
N SER A 249 -27.72 -0.87 -3.97
CA SER A 249 -28.18 -0.45 -5.29
C SER A 249 -29.63 -0.90 -5.51
N SER A 250 -30.31 -0.27 -6.43
CA SER A 250 -31.60 -0.74 -6.96
C SER A 250 -31.45 -1.87 -7.98
N CYS A 251 -30.23 -2.08 -8.52
CA CYS A 251 -29.89 -3.23 -9.37
C CYS A 251 -29.32 -4.38 -8.55
N SER A 252 -29.61 -5.60 -8.96
CA SER A 252 -28.97 -6.82 -8.49
C SER A 252 -27.74 -7.15 -9.34
N GLY A 253 -26.75 -7.78 -8.74
CA GLY A 253 -25.51 -8.20 -9.42
C GLY A 253 -24.28 -7.99 -8.57
N ASN A 254 -23.12 -8.12 -9.19
CA ASN A 254 -21.84 -7.92 -8.54
C ASN A 254 -21.54 -6.42 -8.43
N PHE A 255 -21.22 -5.99 -7.21
CA PHE A 255 -20.60 -4.69 -6.96
C PHE A 255 -19.09 -4.77 -7.22
N GLU A 256 -18.48 -3.61 -7.45
CA GLU A 256 -17.03 -3.47 -7.47
C GLU A 256 -16.62 -2.49 -6.38
N ALA A 257 -15.71 -2.90 -5.49
CA ALA A 257 -15.04 -1.99 -4.59
C ALA A 257 -13.83 -1.43 -5.36
N GLU A 258 -13.71 -0.11 -5.39
CA GLU A 258 -12.69 0.59 -6.14
C GLU A 258 -11.81 1.41 -5.20
N GLY A 259 -11.24 2.51 -5.69
CA GLY A 259 -10.28 3.32 -4.98
C GLY A 259 -10.71 3.85 -3.60
N ILE A 260 -9.72 4.21 -2.83
CA ILE A 260 -9.82 4.63 -1.44
C ILE A 260 -8.94 5.87 -1.20
N ASP A 261 -9.41 6.79 -0.38
CA ASP A 261 -8.70 8.02 -0.04
C ASP A 261 -8.92 8.36 1.44
N TYR A 262 -7.85 8.59 2.16
CA TYR A 262 -7.88 9.07 3.54
C TYR A 262 -7.39 10.51 3.60
N ASP A 263 -8.33 11.45 3.71
CA ASP A 263 -7.99 12.85 3.93
C ASP A 263 -7.46 13.06 5.36
N ARG A 264 -6.15 13.15 5.49
CA ARG A 264 -5.46 13.32 6.78
C ARG A 264 -5.84 14.59 7.54
N ARG A 265 -6.35 15.63 6.86
CA ARG A 265 -6.77 16.88 7.50
C ARG A 265 -8.13 16.75 8.16
N SER A 266 -9.07 16.09 7.51
CA SER A 266 -10.43 15.90 8.04
C SER A 266 -10.58 14.61 8.82
N GLY A 267 -9.69 13.63 8.67
CA GLY A 267 -9.81 12.28 9.21
C GLY A 267 -10.91 11.46 8.53
N VAL A 268 -11.36 11.88 7.35
CA VAL A 268 -12.42 11.20 6.60
C VAL A 268 -11.79 10.23 5.62
N LEU A 269 -12.19 8.97 5.70
CA LEU A 269 -11.93 7.94 4.72
C LEU A 269 -13.05 7.93 3.68
N ARG A 270 -12.69 7.89 2.40
CA ARG A 270 -13.60 7.74 1.26
C ARG A 270 -13.30 6.45 0.53
N VAL A 271 -14.35 5.72 0.14
CA VAL A 271 -14.21 4.48 -0.65
C VAL A 271 -15.27 4.46 -1.73
N ILE A 272 -14.88 4.20 -2.96
CA ILE A 272 -15.80 4.01 -4.08
C ILE A 272 -16.38 2.60 -4.02
N VAL A 273 -17.70 2.51 -4.20
CA VAL A 273 -18.39 1.25 -4.49
C VAL A 273 -19.24 1.46 -5.74
N VAL A 274 -18.85 0.75 -6.79
CA VAL A 274 -19.53 0.78 -8.09
C VAL A 274 -20.68 -0.20 -8.08
N SER A 275 -21.84 0.28 -8.49
CA SER A 275 -23.07 -0.50 -8.53
C SER A 275 -23.17 -1.37 -9.78
N PRO A 276 -23.87 -2.52 -9.71
CA PRO A 276 -23.96 -3.47 -10.83
C PRO A 276 -24.78 -2.94 -12.01
N GLY A 277 -24.40 -3.41 -13.20
CA GLY A 277 -25.15 -3.18 -14.44
C GLY A 277 -25.32 -1.70 -14.79
N PHE A 278 -26.49 -1.31 -15.28
CA PHE A 278 -26.73 0.10 -15.63
C PHE A 278 -26.87 1.04 -14.41
N CYS A 279 -27.02 0.48 -13.20
CA CYS A 279 -26.99 1.26 -11.96
C CYS A 279 -25.60 1.85 -11.66
N VAL A 280 -24.55 1.48 -12.40
CA VAL A 280 -23.27 2.18 -12.37
C VAL A 280 -23.43 3.68 -12.58
N LEU A 281 -24.41 4.09 -13.40
CA LEU A 281 -24.67 5.49 -13.73
C LEU A 281 -25.44 6.27 -12.66
N THR A 282 -26.15 5.58 -11.75
CA THR A 282 -27.10 6.23 -10.82
C THR A 282 -26.84 5.94 -9.36
N ASP A 283 -26.40 4.73 -9.04
CA ASP A 283 -26.35 4.21 -7.67
C ASP A 283 -24.91 4.05 -7.12
N SER A 284 -23.87 4.19 -7.98
CA SER A 284 -22.49 4.16 -7.52
C SER A 284 -22.20 5.28 -6.53
N LYS A 285 -21.49 4.97 -5.45
CA LYS A 285 -21.30 5.86 -4.31
C LYS A 285 -19.82 5.93 -3.90
N THR A 286 -19.43 7.11 -3.48
CA THR A 286 -18.27 7.34 -2.65
C THR A 286 -18.73 7.39 -1.20
N TYR A 287 -18.56 6.30 -0.47
CA TYR A 287 -18.91 6.20 0.95
C TYR A 287 -17.86 6.90 1.81
N LYS A 288 -18.33 7.55 2.87
CA LYS A 288 -17.49 8.27 3.84
C LYS A 288 -17.52 7.58 5.18
N PHE A 289 -16.37 7.45 5.79
CA PHE A 289 -16.21 6.86 7.12
C PHE A 289 -15.37 7.76 7.99
N SER A 290 -15.61 7.73 9.29
CA SER A 290 -14.76 8.33 10.32
C SER A 290 -14.45 7.32 11.40
N GLN A 291 -13.28 7.44 12.01
CA GLN A 291 -12.87 6.62 13.12
C GLN A 291 -13.44 7.21 14.42
N SER A 292 -14.07 6.37 15.24
CA SER A 292 -14.58 6.71 16.57
C SER A 292 -13.70 6.14 17.69
#